data_a487e5b2deddf610be2426f228532a9e
#
_entry.id   a487e5b2deddf610be2426f228532a9e
#
_cell.length_a   1.000
_cell.length_b   1.000
_cell.length_c   1.000
_cell.angle_alpha   90.00
_cell.angle_beta   90.00
_cell.angle_gamma   90.00
#
_symmetry.space_group_name_H-M   'P 1'
#
loop_
_entity.id
_entity.type
_entity.pdbx_description
1 polymer ?
#
loop_
_entity_poly.entity_id
_entity_poly.type
_entity_poly.pdbx_seq_one_letter_code
_entity_poly.pdbx_strand_id
1 'polypeptide(L)'
;CSRCRKSSGSAHSASLLVKTDQFAWTRGEADVRRYELPAAEYFCTGFCGVCGSSLPWRTRNGKLFLVPAGSLDDDPGVMPSRNIFWNSRASWYLPASDLPTFPEEP
;
A
#
# COMPACT_ATOMS: atom_id res chain seq x y z
N CYS A 1 9.16 4.77 4.05
CA CYS A 1 8.59 5.15 5.35
C CYS A 1 8.66 3.97 6.32
N SER A 2 9.24 4.17 7.51
CA SER A 2 9.38 3.11 8.52
C SER A 2 8.04 2.48 8.96
N ARG A 3 6.99 3.29 9.05
CA ARG A 3 5.64 2.80 9.39
C ARG A 3 5.06 1.95 8.28
N CYS A 4 5.22 2.38 7.02
CA CYS A 4 4.75 1.59 5.87
C CYS A 4 5.46 0.24 5.77
N ARG A 5 6.79 0.20 6.00
CA ARG A 5 7.55 -1.05 6.04
C ARG A 5 7.02 -2.03 7.09
N LYS A 6 6.79 -1.51 8.29
CA LYS A 6 6.28 -2.34 9.41
C LYS A 6 4.85 -2.83 9.16
N SER A 7 4.02 -1.99 8.54
CA SER A 7 2.64 -2.34 8.22
C SER A 7 2.53 -3.35 7.08
N SER A 8 3.38 -3.23 6.06
CA SER A 8 3.34 -4.14 4.90
C SER A 8 4.22 -5.38 5.06
N GLY A 9 5.14 -5.39 6.03
CA GLY A 9 6.13 -6.46 6.17
C GLY A 9 7.15 -6.51 5.01
N SER A 10 7.32 -5.40 4.28
CA SER A 10 8.15 -5.31 3.08
C SER A 10 9.14 -4.15 3.17
N ALA A 11 10.10 -4.08 2.24
CA ALA A 11 11.03 -2.97 2.11
C ALA A 11 10.34 -1.63 1.88
N HIS A 12 9.20 -1.63 1.19
CA HIS A 12 8.39 -0.46 0.88
C HIS A 12 6.92 -0.86 0.67
N SER A 13 6.07 0.14 0.58
CA SER A 13 4.68 -0.01 0.16
C SER A 13 4.49 0.74 -1.15
N ALA A 14 3.95 0.07 -2.15
CA ALA A 14 3.55 0.68 -3.42
C ALA A 14 2.05 0.94 -3.39
N SER A 15 1.64 2.16 -3.75
CA SER A 15 0.23 2.56 -3.72
C SER A 15 -0.12 3.46 -4.89
N LEU A 16 -1.33 3.27 -5.42
CA LEU A 16 -1.94 4.24 -6.31
C LEU A 16 -2.72 5.27 -5.49
N LEU A 17 -2.72 6.50 -5.94
CA LEU A 17 -3.53 7.58 -5.39
C LEU A 17 -4.73 7.81 -6.30
N VAL A 18 -5.92 7.60 -5.77
CA VAL A 18 -7.18 7.75 -6.49
C VAL A 18 -8.02 8.83 -5.81
N LYS A 19 -8.62 9.73 -6.57
CA LYS A 19 -9.55 10.71 -6.00
C LYS A 19 -10.75 10.00 -5.40
N THR A 20 -11.26 10.53 -4.28
CA THR A 20 -12.36 9.88 -3.56
C THR A 20 -13.62 9.73 -4.41
N ASP A 21 -13.89 10.67 -5.32
CA ASP A 21 -15.02 10.62 -6.25
C ASP A 21 -14.85 9.63 -7.42
N GLN A 22 -13.65 9.09 -7.57
CA GLN A 22 -13.32 8.08 -8.59
C GLN A 22 -13.17 6.66 -8.01
N PHE A 23 -13.44 6.49 -6.72
CA PHE A 23 -13.34 5.21 -6.04
C PHE A 23 -14.72 4.70 -5.60
N ALA A 24 -15.00 3.45 -5.84
CA ALA A 24 -16.20 2.78 -5.34
C ALA A 24 -15.89 1.34 -4.94
N TRP A 25 -16.47 0.89 -3.85
CA TRP A 25 -16.52 -0.52 -3.49
C TRP A 25 -17.57 -1.22 -4.36
N THR A 26 -17.18 -2.29 -5.02
CA THR A 26 -18.14 -3.12 -5.77
C THR A 26 -18.74 -4.21 -4.89
N ARG A 27 -17.99 -4.66 -3.87
CA ARG A 27 -18.43 -5.64 -2.86
C ARG A 27 -17.47 -5.62 -1.66
N GLY A 28 -17.90 -6.23 -0.55
CA GLY A 28 -17.03 -6.51 0.61
C GLY A 28 -16.72 -5.29 1.50
N GLU A 29 -17.33 -4.15 1.28
CA GLU A 29 -17.08 -2.94 2.08
C GLU A 29 -17.33 -3.16 3.59
N ALA A 30 -18.29 -4.00 3.95
CA ALA A 30 -18.61 -4.33 5.33
C ALA A 30 -17.47 -5.03 6.09
N ASP A 31 -16.58 -5.71 5.37
CA ASP A 31 -15.42 -6.43 5.94
C ASP A 31 -14.19 -5.55 6.08
N VAL A 32 -14.22 -4.34 5.55
CA VAL A 32 -13.11 -3.39 5.66
C VAL A 32 -12.95 -2.92 7.10
N ARG A 33 -11.74 -3.04 7.60
CA ARG A 33 -11.32 -2.46 8.88
C ARG A 33 -10.29 -1.38 8.63
N ARG A 34 -10.30 -0.37 9.48
CA ARG A 34 -9.41 0.77 9.39
C ARG A 34 -8.65 0.95 10.70
N TYR A 35 -7.37 1.22 10.58
CA TYR A 35 -6.54 1.63 11.70
C TYR A 35 -5.92 3.01 11.43
N GLU A 36 -6.01 3.90 12.38
CA GLU A 36 -5.35 5.20 12.38
C GLU A 36 -4.37 5.26 13.55
N LEU A 37 -3.08 5.47 13.26
CA LEU A 37 -2.06 5.56 14.30
C LEU A 37 -2.23 6.88 15.07
N PRO A 38 -2.54 6.86 16.39
CA PRO A 38 -2.79 8.09 17.14
C PRO A 38 -1.60 9.06 17.17
N ALA A 39 -0.37 8.50 17.19
CA ALA A 39 0.87 9.28 17.22
C ALA A 39 1.31 9.82 15.84
N ALA A 40 0.47 9.69 14.81
CA ALA A 40 0.80 10.15 13.46
C ALA A 40 -0.34 10.96 12.85
N GLU A 41 0.02 12.06 12.22
CA GLU A 41 -0.95 12.95 11.57
C GLU A 41 -1.66 12.29 10.38
N TYR A 42 -0.90 11.55 9.56
CA TYR A 42 -1.42 11.04 8.27
C TYR A 42 -1.49 9.51 8.19
N PHE A 43 -0.77 8.79 9.04
CA PHE A 43 -0.67 7.34 8.90
C PHE A 43 -1.97 6.63 9.28
N CYS A 44 -2.53 5.96 8.30
CA CYS A 44 -3.65 5.05 8.46
C CYS A 44 -3.53 3.89 7.47
N THR A 45 -4.21 2.80 7.73
CA THR A 45 -4.25 1.61 6.88
C THR A 45 -5.66 1.06 6.80
N GLY A 46 -5.96 0.35 5.72
CA GLY A 46 -7.16 -0.45 5.54
C GLY A 46 -6.80 -1.92 5.37
N PHE A 47 -7.59 -2.80 5.91
CA PHE A 47 -7.38 -4.23 5.80
C PHE A 47 -8.70 -5.01 5.92
N CYS A 48 -8.71 -6.23 5.41
CA CYS A 48 -9.86 -7.11 5.53
C CYS A 48 -9.97 -7.65 6.95
N GLY A 49 -11.12 -7.50 7.57
CA GLY A 49 -11.39 -8.04 8.91
C GLY A 49 -11.49 -9.56 8.97
N VAL A 50 -11.58 -10.23 7.83
CA VAL A 50 -11.69 -11.69 7.74
C VAL A 50 -10.33 -12.35 7.55
N CYS A 51 -9.51 -11.86 6.58
CA CYS A 51 -8.24 -12.49 6.22
C CYS A 51 -7.00 -11.63 6.47
N GLY A 52 -7.15 -10.36 6.87
CA GLY A 52 -6.05 -9.45 7.15
C GLY A 52 -5.36 -8.83 5.92
N SER A 53 -5.78 -9.17 4.71
CA SER A 53 -5.19 -8.60 3.49
C SER A 53 -5.30 -7.09 3.45
N SER A 54 -4.26 -6.42 2.95
CA SER A 54 -4.30 -4.97 2.73
C SER A 54 -5.39 -4.62 1.72
N LEU A 55 -6.19 -3.61 2.06
CA LEU A 55 -7.29 -3.11 1.23
C LEU A 55 -7.10 -1.61 0.99
N PRO A 56 -7.76 -1.04 -0.02
CA PRO A 56 -7.81 0.40 -0.20
C PRO A 56 -8.31 1.13 1.05
N TRP A 57 -7.72 2.29 1.34
CA TRP A 57 -8.18 3.13 2.45
C TRP A 57 -8.21 4.60 2.07
N ARG A 58 -9.17 5.29 2.62
CA ARG A 58 -9.32 6.73 2.47
C ARG A 58 -8.28 7.45 3.34
N THR A 59 -7.63 8.47 2.81
CA THR A 59 -6.73 9.33 3.59
C THR A 59 -7.47 10.02 4.73
N ARG A 60 -6.77 10.40 5.79
CA ARG A 60 -7.41 11.03 6.97
C ARG A 60 -8.10 12.37 6.63
N ASN A 61 -7.58 13.09 5.65
CA ASN A 61 -8.23 14.31 5.14
C ASN A 61 -9.41 14.05 4.17
N GLY A 62 -9.66 12.79 3.85
CA GLY A 62 -10.78 12.36 3.02
C GLY A 62 -10.70 12.65 1.52
N LYS A 63 -9.58 13.19 1.04
CA LYS A 63 -9.46 13.63 -0.36
C LYS A 63 -9.09 12.53 -1.34
N LEU A 64 -8.38 11.52 -0.87
CA LEU A 64 -7.84 10.44 -1.70
C LEU A 64 -8.12 9.08 -1.09
N PHE A 65 -8.17 8.06 -1.95
CA PHE A 65 -7.92 6.67 -1.59
C PHE A 65 -6.48 6.29 -1.93
N LEU A 66 -5.82 5.58 -1.03
CA LEU A 66 -4.63 4.83 -1.32
C LEU A 66 -5.05 3.40 -1.63
N VAL A 67 -4.67 2.93 -2.82
CA VAL A 67 -4.92 1.55 -3.25
C VAL A 67 -3.59 0.82 -3.24
N PRO A 68 -3.41 -0.23 -2.43
CA PRO A 68 -2.19 -1.04 -2.48
C PRO A 68 -2.01 -1.61 -3.87
N ALA A 69 -0.91 -1.28 -4.55
CA ALA A 69 -0.74 -1.66 -5.96
C ALA A 69 -0.69 -3.18 -6.17
N GLY A 70 -0.08 -3.91 -5.22
CA GLY A 70 0.00 -5.36 -5.29
C GLY A 70 -1.31 -6.10 -5.02
N SER A 71 -2.40 -5.39 -4.66
CA SER A 71 -3.73 -5.98 -4.48
C SER A 71 -4.61 -5.91 -5.72
N LEU A 72 -4.11 -5.37 -6.82
CA LEU A 72 -4.85 -5.27 -8.07
C LEU A 72 -4.76 -6.61 -8.83
N ASP A 73 -5.89 -7.05 -9.38
CA ASP A 73 -5.95 -8.23 -10.25
C ASP A 73 -5.49 -7.88 -11.68
N ASP A 74 -5.79 -6.65 -12.13
CA ASP A 74 -5.43 -6.16 -13.45
C ASP A 74 -4.28 -5.14 -13.41
N ASP A 75 -3.54 -5.04 -14.52
CA ASP A 75 -2.53 -4.00 -14.70
C ASP A 75 -3.19 -2.61 -14.67
N PRO A 76 -2.77 -1.71 -13.78
CA PRO A 76 -3.34 -0.37 -13.69
C PRO A 76 -2.97 0.55 -14.87
N GLY A 77 -2.11 0.12 -15.79
CA GLY A 77 -1.65 0.93 -16.93
C GLY A 77 -0.77 2.12 -16.55
N VAL A 78 -0.25 2.15 -15.32
CA VAL A 78 0.64 3.21 -14.83
C VAL A 78 1.86 2.62 -14.13
N MET A 79 2.98 3.32 -14.22
CA MET A 79 4.23 2.92 -13.57
C MET A 79 4.49 3.76 -12.32
N PRO A 80 5.27 3.24 -11.35
CA PRO A 80 5.72 4.04 -10.23
C PRO A 80 6.44 5.31 -10.70
N SER A 81 6.02 6.46 -10.18
CA SER A 81 6.54 7.77 -10.61
C SER A 81 7.51 8.40 -9.63
N ARG A 82 7.55 7.95 -8.38
CA ARG A 82 8.41 8.52 -7.34
C ARG A 82 8.58 7.62 -6.14
N ASN A 83 9.69 7.79 -5.45
CA ASN A 83 9.91 7.27 -4.10
C ASN A 83 9.80 8.42 -3.10
N ILE A 84 9.00 8.23 -2.05
CA ILE A 84 8.84 9.20 -0.96
C ILE A 84 9.37 8.62 0.35
N PHE A 85 9.70 9.48 1.31
CA PHE A 85 10.30 9.08 2.59
C PHE A 85 11.59 8.25 2.43
N TRP A 86 12.39 8.60 1.44
CA TRP A 86 13.59 7.86 1.05
C TRP A 86 14.62 7.74 2.19
N ASN A 87 14.75 8.77 3.02
CA ASN A 87 15.67 8.78 4.15
C ASN A 87 15.35 7.71 5.21
N SER A 88 14.12 7.23 5.27
CA SER A 88 13.69 6.17 6.19
C SER A 88 13.55 4.79 5.51
N ARG A 89 14.19 4.61 4.35
CA ARG A 89 14.22 3.29 3.67
C ARG A 89 14.96 2.26 4.52
N ALA A 90 14.70 1.00 4.27
CA ALA A 90 15.46 -0.08 4.90
C ALA A 90 16.92 -0.05 4.44
N SER A 91 17.86 -0.31 5.34
CA SER A 91 19.30 -0.36 5.01
C SER A 91 19.64 -1.48 4.03
N TRP A 92 18.84 -2.54 4.01
CA TRP A 92 18.97 -3.70 3.14
C TRP A 92 18.15 -3.59 1.84
N TYR A 93 17.47 -2.46 1.62
CA TYR A 93 16.71 -2.26 0.38
C TYR A 93 17.62 -2.02 -0.82
N LEU A 94 17.41 -2.81 -1.86
CA LEU A 94 18.09 -2.67 -3.14
C LEU A 94 17.12 -2.05 -4.17
N PRO A 95 17.47 -0.92 -4.79
CA PRO A 95 16.62 -0.25 -5.79
C PRO A 95 16.43 -1.04 -7.09
N ALA A 96 17.47 -1.79 -7.47
CA ALA A 96 17.44 -2.74 -8.57
C ALA A 96 17.90 -4.09 -8.05
N SER A 97 17.32 -5.15 -8.53
CA SER A 97 17.69 -6.49 -8.09
C SER A 97 18.68 -7.09 -9.06
N ASP A 98 19.95 -7.21 -8.63
CA ASP A 98 20.97 -8.03 -9.28
C ASP A 98 20.93 -9.48 -8.76
N LEU A 99 19.91 -9.80 -7.98
CA LEU A 99 19.72 -11.15 -7.46
C LEU A 99 19.25 -12.09 -8.57
N PRO A 100 19.64 -13.38 -8.53
CA PRO A 100 19.09 -14.38 -9.43
C PRO A 100 17.58 -14.37 -9.41
N THR A 101 16.98 -14.50 -10.57
CA THR A 101 15.51 -14.57 -10.73
C THR A 101 15.12 -15.97 -11.16
N PHE A 102 14.07 -16.48 -10.54
CA PHE A 102 13.49 -17.76 -10.85
C PHE A 102 12.04 -17.55 -11.25
N PRO A 103 11.49 -18.30 -12.23
CA PRO A 103 10.07 -18.16 -12.60
C PRO A 103 9.13 -18.55 -11.44
N GLU A 104 9.57 -19.48 -10.61
CA GLU A 104 8.93 -19.92 -9.37
C GLU A 104 9.99 -20.10 -8.28
N GLU A 105 9.88 -21.14 -7.44
CA GLU A 105 10.91 -21.47 -6.44
C GLU A 105 12.20 -22.00 -7.09
N PRO A 106 13.39 -21.74 -6.50
CA PRO A 106 14.66 -22.26 -6.99
C PRO A 106 14.77 -23.78 -6.93
#